data_5f5d37648f03bb632c5a9927272846d7
#
_entry.id   5f5d37648f03bb632c5a9927272846d7
#
_cell.length_a   1.000
_cell.length_b   1.000
_cell.length_c   1.000
_cell.angle_alpha   90.00
_cell.angle_beta   90.00
_cell.angle_gamma   90.00
#
_symmetry.space_group_name_H-M   'P 1'
#
loop_
_entity.id
_entity.type
_entity.pdbx_description
1 polymer ?
#
loop_
_entity_poly.entity_id
_entity_poly.type
_entity_poly.pdbx_seq_one_letter_code
_entity_poly.pdbx_strand_id
1 'polypeptide(L)'
;MSAYTPSAQQEVLVGDHDQLVSTTDLKGVITYCNDTFCRIAGFQADELLGKNHNIVRHASMPKAAFADMWHHLKQGHAWRGIVKNRTKSGGFYWVDAYVTPIYQQGQLTGYQSVRVKAERKWVEIATKAYQALLVAEKAGKKIQFKLHTSLRYALLLGALMSPALAHGFQAPEQWQWLASLLP
;
A
#
# COMPACT_ATOMS: atom_id res chain seq x y z
N MET A 1 6.76 0.24 -34.38
CA MET A 1 6.03 -0.23 -33.18
C MET A 1 5.55 0.99 -32.44
N SER A 2 4.23 1.27 -32.48
CA SER A 2 3.67 2.43 -31.78
C SER A 2 3.72 2.19 -30.29
N ALA A 3 4.44 3.03 -29.55
CA ALA A 3 4.45 2.98 -28.09
C ALA A 3 3.06 3.35 -27.59
N TYR A 4 2.36 2.36 -27.03
CA TYR A 4 1.07 2.56 -26.40
C TYR A 4 1.24 3.43 -25.16
N THR A 5 0.79 4.67 -25.21
CA THR A 5 0.76 5.59 -24.07
C THR A 5 -0.64 5.48 -23.42
N PRO A 6 -0.78 4.88 -22.23
CA PRO A 6 -2.07 4.83 -21.56
C PRO A 6 -2.59 6.23 -21.31
N SER A 7 -3.89 6.46 -21.58
CA SER A 7 -4.54 7.73 -21.23
C SER A 7 -4.51 7.92 -19.70
N ALA A 8 -4.51 9.18 -19.24
CA ALA A 8 -4.46 9.55 -17.81
C ALA A 8 -5.55 8.91 -16.91
N GLN A 9 -6.50 8.16 -17.50
CA GLN A 9 -7.58 7.45 -16.80
C GLN A 9 -7.47 5.94 -16.89
N GLN A 10 -6.41 5.39 -17.53
CA GLN A 10 -6.30 3.96 -17.72
C GLN A 10 -5.71 3.26 -16.51
N GLU A 11 -6.40 2.20 -16.06
CA GLU A 11 -5.89 1.33 -15.01
C GLU A 11 -4.90 0.31 -15.57
N VAL A 12 -3.71 0.24 -14.96
CA VAL A 12 -2.76 -0.85 -15.15
C VAL A 12 -3.10 -1.94 -14.13
N LEU A 13 -3.36 -3.15 -14.62
CA LEU A 13 -3.71 -4.27 -13.76
C LEU A 13 -2.45 -4.89 -13.16
N VAL A 14 -2.47 -5.08 -11.85
CA VAL A 14 -1.47 -5.87 -11.13
C VAL A 14 -1.86 -7.34 -11.24
N GLY A 15 -0.95 -8.19 -11.67
CA GLY A 15 -1.17 -9.62 -11.80
C GLY A 15 -1.25 -10.34 -10.44
N ASP A 16 -1.82 -11.55 -10.43
CA ASP A 16 -2.03 -12.33 -9.19
C ASP A 16 -0.71 -12.72 -8.50
N HIS A 17 0.36 -12.84 -9.27
CA HIS A 17 1.69 -13.19 -8.77
C HIS A 17 2.65 -11.99 -8.69
N ASP A 18 2.18 -10.79 -9.03
CA ASP A 18 2.99 -9.58 -8.96
C ASP A 18 3.15 -9.12 -7.51
N GLN A 19 4.39 -8.93 -7.10
CA GLN A 19 4.75 -8.32 -5.83
C GLN A 19 5.60 -7.08 -6.10
N LEU A 20 5.07 -5.90 -5.76
CA LEU A 20 5.78 -4.64 -5.89
C LEU A 20 6.47 -4.34 -4.56
N VAL A 21 7.79 -4.45 -4.53
CA VAL A 21 8.59 -4.27 -3.32
C VAL A 21 9.41 -3.00 -3.41
N SER A 22 9.42 -2.23 -2.34
CA SER A 22 10.32 -1.10 -2.16
C SER A 22 10.72 -0.92 -0.71
N THR A 23 11.91 -0.34 -0.48
CA THR A 23 12.30 0.18 0.82
C THR A 23 12.51 1.69 0.74
N THR A 24 12.40 2.34 1.90
CA THR A 24 12.67 3.78 2.04
C THR A 24 13.50 4.02 3.30
N ASP A 25 14.15 5.17 3.36
CA ASP A 25 14.65 5.72 4.59
C ASP A 25 13.51 6.25 5.49
N LEU A 26 13.84 6.84 6.62
CA LEU A 26 12.88 7.41 7.59
C LEU A 26 12.12 8.62 7.03
N LYS A 27 12.61 9.27 5.99
CA LYS A 27 11.97 10.41 5.30
C LYS A 27 11.07 9.98 4.15
N GLY A 28 11.01 8.67 3.87
CA GLY A 28 10.24 8.12 2.75
C GLY A 28 10.95 8.25 1.40
N VAL A 29 12.27 8.44 1.39
CA VAL A 29 13.09 8.41 0.19
C VAL A 29 13.36 6.96 -0.19
N ILE A 30 13.09 6.58 -1.43
CA ILE A 30 13.23 5.21 -1.94
C ILE A 30 14.71 4.82 -1.96
N THR A 31 15.04 3.73 -1.27
CA THR A 31 16.40 3.16 -1.20
C THR A 31 16.53 1.86 -2.00
N TYR A 32 15.40 1.22 -2.30
CA TYR A 32 15.32 0.02 -3.13
C TYR A 32 13.96 -0.07 -3.81
N CYS A 33 13.92 -0.63 -5.00
CA CYS A 33 12.69 -1.04 -5.70
C CYS A 33 12.99 -2.26 -6.57
N ASN A 34 12.04 -3.20 -6.66
CA ASN A 34 12.19 -4.35 -7.54
C ASN A 34 11.66 -4.06 -8.97
N ASP A 35 12.03 -4.93 -9.91
CA ASP A 35 11.66 -4.80 -11.33
C ASP A 35 10.14 -4.79 -11.55
N THR A 36 9.39 -5.57 -10.76
CA THR A 36 7.93 -5.59 -10.81
C THR A 36 7.35 -4.22 -10.48
N PHE A 37 7.89 -3.52 -9.47
CA PHE A 37 7.45 -2.17 -9.14
C PHE A 37 7.78 -1.21 -10.28
N CYS A 38 8.99 -1.25 -10.83
CA CYS A 38 9.38 -0.44 -11.97
C CYS A 38 8.47 -0.66 -13.18
N ARG A 39 8.23 -1.92 -13.53
CA ARG A 39 7.38 -2.31 -14.67
C ARG A 39 5.93 -1.81 -14.52
N ILE A 40 5.29 -2.06 -13.38
CA ILE A 40 3.88 -1.65 -13.14
C ILE A 40 3.75 -0.13 -13.05
N ALA A 41 4.66 0.54 -12.36
CA ALA A 41 4.64 1.98 -12.21
C ALA A 41 5.11 2.73 -13.48
N GLY A 42 5.78 2.03 -14.40
CA GLY A 42 6.28 2.60 -15.67
C GLY A 42 7.51 3.50 -15.50
N PHE A 43 8.23 3.38 -14.39
CA PHE A 43 9.47 4.10 -14.11
C PHE A 43 10.67 3.18 -14.24
N GLN A 44 11.82 3.74 -14.57
CA GLN A 44 13.11 3.04 -14.42
C GLN A 44 13.56 3.13 -12.95
N ALA A 45 14.43 2.22 -12.52
CA ALA A 45 14.90 2.18 -11.13
C ALA A 45 15.64 3.46 -10.72
N ASP A 46 16.46 4.03 -11.60
CA ASP A 46 17.20 5.28 -11.39
C ASP A 46 16.29 6.51 -11.27
N GLU A 47 15.08 6.46 -11.83
CA GLU A 47 14.07 7.50 -11.70
C GLU A 47 13.36 7.44 -10.35
N LEU A 48 13.33 6.27 -9.68
CA LEU A 48 12.70 6.04 -8.38
C LEU A 48 13.68 6.16 -7.22
N LEU A 49 14.89 5.61 -7.36
CA LEU A 49 15.90 5.64 -6.31
C LEU A 49 16.28 7.08 -5.95
N GLY A 50 16.38 7.35 -4.66
CA GLY A 50 16.66 8.69 -4.15
C GLY A 50 15.50 9.68 -4.25
N LYS A 51 14.33 9.28 -4.76
CA LYS A 51 13.12 10.12 -4.81
C LYS A 51 12.19 9.77 -3.65
N ASN A 52 11.43 10.77 -3.20
CA ASN A 52 10.39 10.51 -2.21
C ASN A 52 9.32 9.59 -2.81
N HIS A 53 8.86 8.61 -2.05
CA HIS A 53 7.89 7.60 -2.49
C HIS A 53 6.54 8.20 -2.97
N ASN A 54 6.26 9.46 -2.63
CA ASN A 54 5.09 10.17 -3.13
C ASN A 54 5.12 10.43 -4.65
N ILE A 55 6.24 10.16 -5.33
CA ILE A 55 6.36 10.22 -6.80
C ILE A 55 5.30 9.35 -7.48
N VAL A 56 4.91 8.23 -6.87
CA VAL A 56 3.86 7.33 -7.38
C VAL A 56 2.49 7.58 -6.73
N ARG A 57 2.34 8.58 -5.86
CA ARG A 57 1.05 8.86 -5.24
C ARG A 57 0.05 9.37 -6.26
N HIS A 58 -1.14 8.76 -6.33
CA HIS A 58 -2.25 9.29 -7.14
C HIS A 58 -2.92 10.48 -6.44
N ALA A 59 -3.32 11.50 -7.21
CA ALA A 59 -3.92 12.74 -6.66
C ALA A 59 -5.24 12.51 -5.91
N SER A 60 -5.99 11.45 -6.24
CA SER A 60 -7.24 11.09 -5.55
C SER A 60 -7.04 10.36 -4.22
N MET A 61 -5.80 10.14 -3.78
CA MET A 61 -5.54 9.57 -2.45
C MET A 61 -5.59 10.68 -1.39
N PRO A 62 -6.47 10.56 -0.37
CA PRO A 62 -6.60 11.57 0.67
C PRO A 62 -5.32 11.66 1.52
N LYS A 63 -5.01 12.84 2.02
CA LYS A 63 -3.87 13.05 2.93
C LYS A 63 -4.04 12.26 4.23
N ALA A 64 -5.29 12.14 4.70
CA ALA A 64 -5.63 11.42 5.91
C ALA A 64 -5.21 9.94 5.89
N ALA A 65 -5.30 9.24 4.73
CA ALA A 65 -4.86 7.85 4.61
C ALA A 65 -3.34 7.71 4.83
N PHE A 66 -2.54 8.63 4.30
CA PHE A 66 -1.10 8.61 4.53
C PHE A 66 -0.72 9.12 5.93
N ALA A 67 -1.48 10.04 6.50
CA ALA A 67 -1.29 10.47 7.88
C ALA A 67 -1.49 9.29 8.86
N ASP A 68 -2.50 8.45 8.63
CA ASP A 68 -2.74 7.22 9.37
C ASP A 68 -1.59 6.22 9.22
N MET A 69 -1.12 6.00 7.99
CA MET A 69 0.05 5.16 7.73
C MET A 69 1.27 5.62 8.52
N TRP A 70 1.63 6.90 8.41
CA TRP A 70 2.79 7.45 9.09
C TRP A 70 2.67 7.43 10.62
N HIS A 71 1.44 7.61 11.14
CA HIS A 71 1.18 7.49 12.56
C HIS A 71 1.55 6.10 13.09
N HIS A 72 1.14 5.02 12.39
CA HIS A 72 1.46 3.64 12.76
C HIS A 72 2.94 3.34 12.65
N LEU A 73 3.54 3.68 11.51
CA LEU A 73 4.95 3.40 11.23
C LEU A 73 5.89 4.07 12.23
N LYS A 74 5.60 5.31 12.63
CA LYS A 74 6.39 6.02 13.64
C LYS A 74 6.28 5.42 15.04
N GLN A 75 5.21 4.68 15.31
CA GLN A 75 5.04 3.91 16.55
C GLN A 75 5.67 2.50 16.50
N GLY A 76 6.35 2.18 15.39
CA GLY A 76 6.92 0.85 15.19
C GLY A 76 5.92 -0.21 14.73
N HIS A 77 4.70 0.18 14.40
CA HIS A 77 3.65 -0.74 13.98
C HIS A 77 3.56 -0.85 12.46
N ALA A 78 3.26 -2.06 11.97
CA ALA A 78 2.94 -2.27 10.57
C ALA A 78 1.62 -1.56 10.19
N TRP A 79 1.49 -1.22 8.91
CA TRP A 79 0.27 -0.66 8.35
C TRP A 79 -0.14 -1.42 7.10
N ARG A 80 -1.45 -1.61 6.89
CA ARG A 80 -2.01 -2.19 5.66
C ARG A 80 -3.15 -1.33 5.15
N GLY A 81 -3.26 -1.19 3.83
CA GLY A 81 -4.36 -0.45 3.21
C GLY A 81 -4.38 -0.55 1.70
N ILE A 82 -5.55 -0.27 1.14
CA ILE A 82 -5.75 -0.20 -0.32
C ILE A 82 -5.24 1.15 -0.81
N VAL A 83 -4.30 1.12 -1.74
CA VAL A 83 -3.63 2.34 -2.22
C VAL A 83 -3.80 2.47 -3.73
N LYS A 84 -4.20 3.66 -4.17
CA LYS A 84 -4.18 4.05 -5.58
C LYS A 84 -2.89 4.79 -5.87
N ASN A 85 -2.12 4.26 -6.83
CA ASN A 85 -0.90 4.88 -7.31
C ASN A 85 -1.07 5.37 -8.75
N ARG A 86 -0.27 6.34 -9.15
CA ARG A 86 -0.15 6.77 -10.55
C ARG A 86 0.99 6.05 -11.24
N THR A 87 0.87 5.88 -12.55
CA THR A 87 2.00 5.48 -13.41
C THR A 87 2.73 6.72 -13.95
N LYS A 88 3.93 6.53 -14.49
CA LYS A 88 4.70 7.58 -15.17
C LYS A 88 3.94 8.15 -16.37
N SER A 89 3.23 7.31 -17.11
CA SER A 89 2.43 7.69 -18.29
C SER A 89 1.11 8.37 -17.97
N GLY A 90 0.77 8.60 -16.68
CA GLY A 90 -0.46 9.28 -16.27
C GLY A 90 -1.63 8.35 -15.97
N GLY A 91 -1.53 7.03 -16.19
CA GLY A 91 -2.49 6.03 -15.74
C GLY A 91 -2.40 5.79 -14.23
N PHE A 92 -3.09 4.76 -13.75
CA PHE A 92 -3.08 4.40 -12.33
C PHE A 92 -3.15 2.89 -12.12
N TYR A 93 -2.84 2.45 -10.90
CA TYR A 93 -3.01 1.07 -10.45
C TYR A 93 -3.42 1.02 -8.98
N TRP A 94 -4.16 -0.03 -8.61
CA TRP A 94 -4.56 -0.29 -7.25
C TRP A 94 -3.74 -1.43 -6.65
N VAL A 95 -3.36 -1.27 -5.41
CA VAL A 95 -2.61 -2.29 -4.66
C VAL A 95 -3.16 -2.43 -3.24
N ASP A 96 -3.06 -3.63 -2.69
CA ASP A 96 -3.12 -3.90 -1.27
C ASP A 96 -1.69 -3.77 -0.73
N ALA A 97 -1.44 -2.72 0.03
CA ALA A 97 -0.11 -2.37 0.49
C ALA A 97 0.06 -2.78 1.95
N TYR A 98 1.15 -3.50 2.23
CA TYR A 98 1.62 -3.81 3.57
C TYR A 98 2.95 -3.12 3.80
N VAL A 99 3.01 -2.25 4.80
CA VAL A 99 4.19 -1.44 5.10
C VAL A 99 4.66 -1.74 6.52
N THR A 100 5.94 -2.06 6.66
CA THR A 100 6.56 -2.42 7.94
C THR A 100 7.78 -1.56 8.23
N PRO A 101 8.06 -1.24 9.50
CA PRO A 101 9.33 -0.63 9.89
C PRO A 101 10.49 -1.62 9.72
N ILE A 102 11.65 -1.11 9.33
CA ILE A 102 12.92 -1.85 9.25
C ILE A 102 13.80 -1.44 10.42
N TYR A 103 14.30 -2.43 11.14
CA TYR A 103 15.22 -2.22 12.25
C TYR A 103 16.59 -2.80 11.94
N GLN A 104 17.65 -2.06 12.28
CA GLN A 104 19.04 -2.53 12.29
C GLN A 104 19.61 -2.29 13.66
N GLN A 105 20.14 -3.32 14.29
CA GLN A 105 20.70 -3.26 15.66
C GLN A 105 19.73 -2.60 16.68
N GLY A 106 18.43 -2.87 16.55
CA GLY A 106 17.38 -2.32 17.41
C GLY A 106 16.96 -0.88 17.08
N GLN A 107 17.58 -0.23 16.11
CA GLN A 107 17.22 1.13 15.68
C GLN A 107 16.35 1.09 14.41
N LEU A 108 15.31 1.90 14.38
CA LEU A 108 14.48 2.11 13.19
C LEU A 108 15.31 2.83 12.14
N THR A 109 15.48 2.20 10.97
CA THR A 109 16.32 2.74 9.88
C THR A 109 15.54 3.10 8.63
N GLY A 110 14.31 2.58 8.48
CA GLY A 110 13.50 2.82 7.29
C GLY A 110 12.21 2.02 7.31
N TYR A 111 11.62 1.89 6.14
CA TYR A 111 10.35 1.18 5.95
C TYR A 111 10.41 0.30 4.71
N GLN A 112 9.78 -0.87 4.79
CA GLN A 112 9.57 -1.76 3.65
C GLN A 112 8.10 -1.75 3.28
N SER A 113 7.81 -1.72 1.99
CA SER A 113 6.46 -1.88 1.45
C SER A 113 6.43 -3.06 0.50
N VAL A 114 5.54 -4.02 0.77
CA VAL A 114 5.16 -5.09 -0.14
C VAL A 114 3.73 -4.82 -0.59
N ARG A 115 3.49 -4.81 -1.88
CA ARG A 115 2.20 -4.49 -2.49
C ARG A 115 1.83 -5.59 -3.46
N VAL A 116 0.58 -6.04 -3.36
CA VAL A 116 0.00 -7.07 -4.23
C VAL A 116 -1.27 -6.55 -4.89
N LYS A 117 -1.83 -7.33 -5.81
CA LYS A 117 -3.12 -7.03 -6.43
C LYS A 117 -4.20 -6.79 -5.37
N ALA A 118 -4.90 -5.66 -5.47
CA ALA A 118 -6.06 -5.36 -4.64
C ALA A 118 -7.30 -6.08 -5.15
N GLU A 119 -8.05 -6.75 -4.29
CA GLU A 119 -9.35 -7.32 -4.63
C GLU A 119 -10.36 -6.20 -4.94
N ARG A 120 -11.18 -6.38 -5.96
CA ARG A 120 -12.13 -5.36 -6.44
C ARG A 120 -13.11 -4.88 -5.38
N LYS A 121 -13.61 -5.78 -4.54
CA LYS A 121 -14.51 -5.41 -3.43
C LYS A 121 -13.87 -4.37 -2.50
N TRP A 122 -12.56 -4.51 -2.21
CA TRP A 122 -11.84 -3.58 -1.34
C TRP A 122 -11.52 -2.26 -2.03
N VAL A 123 -11.25 -2.29 -3.35
CA VAL A 123 -11.08 -1.10 -4.16
C VAL A 123 -12.35 -0.25 -4.17
N GLU A 124 -13.53 -0.87 -4.32
CA GLU A 124 -14.83 -0.17 -4.29
C GLU A 124 -15.10 0.49 -2.94
N ILE A 125 -14.87 -0.24 -1.83
CA ILE A 125 -15.02 0.29 -0.47
C ILE A 125 -14.04 1.45 -0.24
N ALA A 126 -12.77 1.27 -0.60
CA ALA A 126 -11.74 2.30 -0.46
C ALA A 126 -12.06 3.54 -1.30
N THR A 127 -12.55 3.36 -2.52
CA THR A 127 -12.93 4.48 -3.41
C THR A 127 -14.01 5.35 -2.76
N LYS A 128 -15.08 4.75 -2.23
CA LYS A 128 -16.16 5.47 -1.54
C LYS A 128 -15.64 6.20 -0.30
N ALA A 129 -14.85 5.51 0.53
CA ALA A 129 -14.27 6.10 1.73
C ALA A 129 -13.33 7.28 1.41
N TYR A 130 -12.47 7.12 0.40
CA TYR A 130 -11.52 8.16 0.00
C TYR A 130 -12.20 9.37 -0.62
N GLN A 131 -13.28 9.18 -1.37
CA GLN A 131 -14.10 10.29 -1.88
C GLN A 131 -14.70 11.11 -0.73
N ALA A 132 -15.27 10.45 0.29
CA ALA A 132 -15.81 11.13 1.46
C ALA A 132 -14.73 11.92 2.22
N LEU A 133 -13.55 11.32 2.39
CA LEU A 133 -12.39 12.00 3.02
C LEU A 133 -11.92 13.22 2.23
N LEU A 134 -11.84 13.12 0.89
CA LEU A 134 -11.44 14.23 0.04
C LEU A 134 -12.43 15.41 0.09
N VAL A 135 -13.75 15.11 0.13
CA VAL A 135 -14.78 16.14 0.31
C VAL A 135 -14.60 16.86 1.63
N ALA A 136 -14.37 16.11 2.70
CA ALA A 136 -14.17 16.68 4.02
C ALA A 136 -12.83 17.45 4.15
N GLU A 137 -11.74 16.96 3.54
CA GLU A 137 -10.47 17.70 3.45
C GLU A 137 -10.64 19.04 2.72
N LYS A 138 -11.38 19.06 1.60
CA LYS A 138 -11.70 20.30 0.86
C LYS A 138 -12.54 21.28 1.68
N ALA A 139 -13.42 20.76 2.55
CA ALA A 139 -14.22 21.59 3.46
C ALA A 139 -13.45 22.07 4.70
N GLY A 140 -12.12 21.83 4.76
CA GLY A 140 -11.28 22.24 5.90
C GLY A 140 -11.56 21.48 7.20
N LYS A 141 -12.35 20.41 7.17
CA LYS A 141 -12.62 19.61 8.35
C LYS A 141 -11.39 18.77 8.70
N LYS A 142 -10.85 18.97 9.91
CA LYS A 142 -9.82 18.07 10.46
C LYS A 142 -10.46 16.72 10.72
N ILE A 143 -10.27 15.78 9.82
CA ILE A 143 -10.70 14.41 10.03
C ILE A 143 -9.52 13.68 10.68
N GLN A 144 -9.68 13.29 11.94
CA GLN A 144 -8.89 12.22 12.49
C GLN A 144 -9.43 10.92 11.88
N PHE A 145 -8.68 10.36 10.96
CA PHE A 145 -8.99 9.05 10.39
C PHE A 145 -8.67 7.98 11.45
N LYS A 146 -9.54 7.90 12.45
CA LYS A 146 -9.63 6.69 13.26
C LYS A 146 -10.40 5.69 12.40
N LEU A 147 -9.70 4.94 11.55
CA LEU A 147 -10.29 3.71 11.04
C LEU A 147 -10.66 2.91 12.29
N HIS A 148 -11.95 2.79 12.55
CA HIS A 148 -12.41 2.11 13.76
C HIS A 148 -11.74 0.73 13.76
N THR A 149 -11.17 0.34 14.88
CA THR A 149 -10.43 -0.93 15.05
C THR A 149 -11.20 -2.10 14.44
N SER A 150 -12.53 -2.07 14.50
CA SER A 150 -13.45 -3.05 13.88
C SER A 150 -13.34 -3.13 12.34
N LEU A 151 -13.13 -2.01 11.62
CA LEU A 151 -12.95 -2.05 10.16
C LEU A 151 -11.55 -2.56 9.79
N ARG A 152 -10.55 -2.34 10.64
CA ARG A 152 -9.21 -2.94 10.52
C ARG A 152 -9.26 -4.43 10.74
N TYR A 153 -9.96 -4.88 11.79
CA TYR A 153 -10.17 -6.31 12.05
C TYR A 153 -11.04 -6.95 10.96
N ALA A 154 -12.04 -6.29 10.43
CA ALA A 154 -12.81 -6.79 9.30
C ALA A 154 -11.97 -6.93 8.02
N LEU A 155 -11.02 -5.99 7.76
CA LEU A 155 -10.06 -6.08 6.67
C LEU A 155 -9.04 -7.21 6.90
N LEU A 156 -8.58 -7.40 8.14
CA LEU A 156 -7.67 -8.49 8.52
C LEU A 156 -8.39 -9.84 8.54
N LEU A 157 -9.59 -9.94 9.11
CA LEU A 157 -10.40 -11.17 9.15
C LEU A 157 -10.92 -11.54 7.76
N GLY A 158 -11.30 -10.58 6.92
CA GLY A 158 -11.68 -10.85 5.54
C GLY A 158 -10.53 -11.42 4.71
N ALA A 159 -9.28 -11.05 5.01
CA ALA A 159 -8.10 -11.63 4.39
C ALA A 159 -7.79 -13.06 4.91
N LEU A 160 -8.09 -13.34 6.19
CA LEU A 160 -7.93 -14.67 6.79
C LEU A 160 -9.03 -15.65 6.35
N MET A 161 -10.20 -15.14 5.94
CA MET A 161 -11.34 -15.94 5.45
C MET A 161 -11.35 -16.12 3.93
N SER A 162 -10.33 -15.62 3.21
CA SER A 162 -10.22 -15.89 1.79
C SER A 162 -9.85 -17.36 1.56
N PRO A 163 -10.64 -18.13 0.77
CA PRO A 163 -10.36 -19.56 0.50
C PRO A 163 -8.99 -19.78 -0.16
N ALA A 164 -8.40 -18.76 -0.77
CA ALA A 164 -7.06 -18.82 -1.36
C ALA A 164 -5.95 -18.99 -0.32
N LEU A 165 -6.18 -18.67 0.95
CA LEU A 165 -5.23 -18.89 2.05
C LEU A 165 -5.41 -20.25 2.72
N ALA A 166 -6.54 -20.96 2.47
CA ALA A 166 -6.79 -22.29 3.01
C ALA A 166 -6.01 -23.40 2.25
N HIS A 167 -5.48 -23.13 1.07
CA HIS A 167 -4.71 -24.06 0.30
C HIS A 167 -3.26 -23.60 0.14
N GLY A 168 -2.40 -23.99 1.09
CA GLY A 168 -0.97 -24.10 0.88
C GLY A 168 -0.07 -22.97 1.34
N PHE A 169 -0.55 -21.99 2.10
CA PHE A 169 0.33 -21.04 2.76
C PHE A 169 0.81 -21.63 4.10
N GLN A 170 1.97 -22.29 4.10
CA GLN A 170 2.72 -22.53 5.33
C GLN A 170 3.26 -21.17 5.78
N ALA A 171 2.63 -20.58 6.80
CA ALA A 171 3.15 -19.37 7.42
C ALA A 171 4.60 -19.64 7.88
N PRO A 172 5.57 -18.76 7.56
CA PRO A 172 6.91 -18.85 8.12
C PRO A 172 6.83 -19.04 9.63
N GLU A 173 7.72 -19.82 10.24
CA GLU A 173 7.70 -20.17 11.68
C GLU A 173 7.55 -18.95 12.61
N GLN A 174 8.07 -17.80 12.20
CA GLN A 174 7.92 -16.52 12.90
C GLN A 174 6.48 -16.00 13.02
N TRP A 175 5.49 -16.62 12.36
CA TRP A 175 4.07 -16.22 12.40
C TRP A 175 3.20 -17.23 13.17
N GLN A 176 3.75 -18.36 13.62
CA GLN A 176 2.98 -19.41 14.32
C GLN A 176 2.44 -18.93 15.69
N TRP A 177 3.04 -17.90 16.29
CA TRP A 177 2.55 -17.30 17.53
C TRP A 177 1.20 -16.56 17.38
N LEU A 178 0.82 -16.17 16.16
CA LEU A 178 -0.50 -15.55 15.90
C LEU A 178 -1.65 -16.55 16.04
N ALA A 179 -1.41 -17.83 15.82
CA ALA A 179 -2.41 -18.88 15.97
C ALA A 179 -2.77 -19.15 17.43
N SER A 180 -1.91 -18.80 18.38
CA SER A 180 -2.13 -19.00 19.82
C SER A 180 -2.90 -17.85 20.51
N LEU A 181 -3.25 -16.79 19.77
CA LEU A 181 -3.98 -15.63 20.28
C LEU A 181 -5.47 -15.62 19.91
N LEU A 182 -5.95 -16.66 19.22
CA LEU A 182 -7.37 -16.86 18.94
C LEU A 182 -7.98 -17.75 20.03
N PRO A 183 -9.06 -17.30 20.68
CA PRO A 183 -9.77 -18.11 21.66
C PRO A 183 -10.44 -19.32 21.02
#